data_85dd60ab839f9fce954ff4f6ea65163e
#
_entry.id   85dd60ab839f9fce954ff4f6ea65163e
#
_cell.length_a   1.000
_cell.length_b   1.000
_cell.length_c   1.000
_cell.angle_alpha   90.00
_cell.angle_beta   90.00
_cell.angle_gamma   90.00
#
_symmetry.space_group_name_H-M   'P 1'
#
loop_
_entity.id
_entity.type
_entity.pdbx_description
1 polymer ?
#
loop_
_entity_poly.entity_id
_entity_poly.type
_entity_poly.pdbx_seq_one_letter_code
_entity_poly.pdbx_strand_id
1 'polypeptide(L)'
;IKPRLTDTIRDRKNFMIILNTICRKAAQSAYVHPVHLDEISRKFAIKIEACTSIAQLEALESDITRRYCMLVQSYSLRTYSKPVQNIINYISFNLTADLSLTAISTEFSLNSSYLSTLFKKETGTTLTNYVNGKRMEHAIYLLNTTMLPIQDIAVQCGINDVNYFTKLFKKT
;
A
#
# COMPACT_ATOMS: atom_id res chain seq x y z
N ILE A 1 33.78 7.34 -3.06
CA ILE A 1 33.33 8.65 -2.50
C ILE A 1 34.01 8.84 -1.17
N LYS A 2 34.66 10.01 -0.95
CA LYS A 2 35.27 10.29 0.35
C LYS A 2 34.17 10.45 1.42
N PRO A 3 34.35 9.85 2.63
CA PRO A 3 33.39 9.99 3.71
C PRO A 3 33.21 11.48 4.08
N ARG A 4 31.99 11.89 4.35
CA ARG A 4 31.64 13.26 4.80
C ARG A 4 31.82 13.44 6.31
N LEU A 5 31.75 12.32 7.05
CA LEU A 5 31.89 12.28 8.50
C LEU A 5 33.08 11.42 8.90
N THR A 6 33.64 11.67 10.08
CA THR A 6 34.70 10.86 10.69
C THR A 6 34.18 9.45 11.06
N ASP A 7 32.92 9.34 11.47
CA ASP A 7 32.24 8.05 11.65
C ASP A 7 31.75 7.53 10.30
N THR A 8 32.47 6.57 9.76
CA THR A 8 32.17 5.96 8.43
C THR A 8 30.86 5.18 8.43
N ILE A 9 30.46 4.53 9.52
CA ILE A 9 29.18 3.81 9.62
C ILE A 9 28.03 4.83 9.61
N ARG A 10 28.14 5.89 10.38
CA ARG A 10 27.13 6.97 10.41
C ARG A 10 26.99 7.65 9.05
N ASP A 11 28.11 7.94 8.39
CA ASP A 11 28.11 8.50 7.03
C ASP A 11 27.39 7.61 6.04
N ARG A 12 27.67 6.30 6.09
CA ARG A 12 27.02 5.31 5.23
C ARG A 12 25.51 5.17 5.53
N LYS A 13 25.10 5.20 6.82
CA LYS A 13 23.67 5.22 7.20
C LYS A 13 22.95 6.43 6.63
N ASN A 14 23.55 7.61 6.70
CA ASN A 14 22.96 8.82 6.12
C ASN A 14 22.76 8.68 4.61
N PHE A 15 23.72 8.11 3.90
CA PHE A 15 23.57 7.80 2.47
C PHE A 15 22.40 6.84 2.22
N MET A 16 22.25 5.79 3.02
CA MET A 16 21.18 4.81 2.88
C MET A 16 19.80 5.42 3.17
N ILE A 17 19.68 6.37 4.12
CA ILE A 17 18.44 7.11 4.38
C ILE A 17 18.08 7.98 3.16
N ILE A 18 19.08 8.64 2.56
CA ILE A 18 18.87 9.42 1.32
C ILE A 18 18.41 8.51 0.19
N LEU A 19 19.05 7.35 -0.01
CA LEU A 19 18.64 6.37 -1.02
C LEU A 19 17.20 5.90 -0.81
N ASN A 20 16.83 5.53 0.41
CA ASN A 20 15.46 5.16 0.76
C ASN A 20 14.45 6.27 0.40
N THR A 21 14.79 7.52 0.68
CA THR A 21 13.96 8.69 0.36
C THR A 21 13.81 8.89 -1.15
N ILE A 22 14.89 8.75 -1.91
CA ILE A 22 14.87 8.88 -3.38
C ILE A 22 14.02 7.77 -3.99
N CYS A 23 14.22 6.51 -3.57
CA CYS A 23 13.41 5.38 -4.05
C CYS A 23 11.92 5.56 -3.71
N ARG A 24 11.60 6.05 -2.50
CA ARG A 24 10.23 6.40 -2.11
C ARG A 24 9.63 7.45 -3.04
N LYS A 25 10.36 8.51 -3.36
CA LYS A 25 9.91 9.56 -4.28
C LYS A 25 9.71 9.05 -5.71
N ALA A 26 10.61 8.21 -6.20
CA ALA A 26 10.46 7.58 -7.52
C ALA A 26 9.21 6.68 -7.57
N ALA A 27 8.96 5.86 -6.56
CA ALA A 27 7.76 5.03 -6.47
C ALA A 27 6.47 5.86 -6.32
N GLN A 28 6.50 6.99 -5.60
CA GLN A 28 5.41 7.94 -5.53
C GLN A 28 5.08 8.52 -6.92
N SER A 29 6.10 8.87 -7.71
CA SER A 29 5.93 9.36 -9.08
C SER A 29 5.38 8.30 -10.05
N ALA A 30 5.48 7.02 -9.68
CA ALA A 30 4.86 5.90 -10.38
C ALA A 30 3.42 5.60 -9.89
N TYR A 31 2.82 6.51 -9.13
CA TYR A 31 1.46 6.38 -8.58
C TYR A 31 1.24 5.19 -7.66
N VAL A 32 2.27 4.77 -6.92
CA VAL A 32 2.10 3.82 -5.82
C VAL A 32 1.41 4.53 -4.65
N HIS A 33 0.42 3.87 -4.05
CA HIS A 33 -0.35 4.45 -2.96
C HIS A 33 0.52 4.74 -1.72
N PRO A 34 0.32 5.88 -1.01
CA PRO A 34 1.13 6.29 0.15
C PRO A 34 1.26 5.24 1.26
N VAL A 35 0.22 4.47 1.53
CA VAL A 35 0.24 3.41 2.55
C VAL A 35 1.37 2.40 2.31
N HIS A 36 1.54 1.93 1.07
CA HIS A 36 2.62 1.00 0.71
C HIS A 36 4.00 1.66 0.77
N LEU A 37 4.06 2.96 0.40
CA LEU A 37 5.30 3.74 0.46
C LEU A 37 5.76 3.95 1.91
N ASP A 38 4.83 4.24 2.81
CA ASP A 38 5.14 4.47 4.22
C ASP A 38 5.57 3.18 4.91
N GLU A 39 4.89 2.07 4.62
CA GLU A 39 5.24 0.77 5.17
C GLU A 39 6.67 0.34 4.78
N ILE A 40 7.00 0.37 3.49
CA ILE A 40 8.33 -0.05 3.01
C ILE A 40 9.42 0.90 3.50
N SER A 41 9.18 2.22 3.45
CA SER A 41 10.14 3.24 3.87
C SER A 41 10.48 3.11 5.35
N ARG A 42 9.46 2.91 6.21
CA ARG A 42 9.64 2.70 7.65
C ARG A 42 10.41 1.41 7.94
N LYS A 43 10.07 0.30 7.26
CA LYS A 43 10.81 -0.98 7.42
C LYS A 43 12.29 -0.82 7.10
N PHE A 44 12.63 -0.09 6.03
CA PHE A 44 14.04 0.16 5.68
C PHE A 44 14.72 1.12 6.64
N ALA A 45 14.07 2.17 7.12
CA ALA A 45 14.64 3.08 8.11
C ALA A 45 15.06 2.32 9.39
N ILE A 46 14.20 1.43 9.90
CA ILE A 46 14.50 0.57 11.05
C ILE A 46 15.70 -0.35 10.77
N LYS A 47 15.72 -1.00 9.59
CA LYS A 47 16.84 -1.89 9.21
C LYS A 47 18.17 -1.13 9.09
N ILE A 48 18.17 0.08 8.50
CA ILE A 48 19.36 0.91 8.35
C ILE A 48 19.93 1.27 9.74
N GLU A 49 19.06 1.71 10.67
CA GLU A 49 19.52 2.04 12.02
C GLU A 49 20.05 0.82 12.80
N ALA A 50 19.50 -0.36 12.59
CA ALA A 50 19.95 -1.59 13.22
C ALA A 50 21.29 -2.10 12.70
N CYS A 51 21.76 -1.66 11.51
CA CYS A 51 23.07 -2.10 10.97
C CYS A 51 24.24 -1.58 11.81
N THR A 52 25.20 -2.46 12.07
CA THR A 52 26.41 -2.17 12.86
C THR A 52 27.72 -2.27 12.05
N SER A 53 27.63 -2.66 10.77
CA SER A 53 28.80 -2.76 9.88
C SER A 53 28.51 -2.24 8.48
N ILE A 54 29.57 -1.85 7.77
CA ILE A 54 29.49 -1.40 6.37
C ILE A 54 28.99 -2.52 5.46
N ALA A 55 29.42 -3.75 5.66
CA ALA A 55 28.98 -4.89 4.86
C ALA A 55 27.47 -5.13 4.95
N GLN A 56 26.84 -4.95 6.14
CA GLN A 56 25.40 -5.03 6.29
C GLN A 56 24.67 -3.92 5.53
N LEU A 57 25.21 -2.70 5.54
CA LEU A 57 24.63 -1.57 4.80
C LEU A 57 24.73 -1.75 3.29
N GLU A 58 25.83 -2.30 2.79
CA GLU A 58 26.03 -2.60 1.36
C GLU A 58 25.07 -3.69 0.86
N ALA A 59 24.87 -4.74 1.65
CA ALA A 59 23.88 -5.77 1.32
C ALA A 59 22.44 -5.19 1.28
N LEU A 60 22.12 -4.25 2.18
CA LEU A 60 20.83 -3.61 2.25
C LEU A 60 20.55 -2.64 1.08
N GLU A 61 21.59 -2.04 0.49
CA GLU A 61 21.48 -1.10 -0.65
C GLU A 61 20.77 -1.73 -1.85
N SER A 62 21.21 -2.91 -2.26
CA SER A 62 20.58 -3.65 -3.35
C SER A 62 19.15 -4.09 -3.02
N ASP A 63 18.89 -4.47 -1.75
CA ASP A 63 17.55 -4.87 -1.32
C ASP A 63 16.56 -3.70 -1.35
N ILE A 64 16.98 -2.49 -0.94
CA ILE A 64 16.14 -1.27 -1.02
C ILE A 64 15.67 -1.05 -2.46
N THR A 65 16.60 -0.94 -3.39
CA THR A 65 16.29 -0.64 -4.80
C THR A 65 15.38 -1.71 -5.40
N ARG A 66 15.73 -2.99 -5.22
CA ARG A 66 14.94 -4.11 -5.72
C ARG A 66 13.52 -4.10 -5.18
N ARG A 67 13.33 -3.88 -3.88
CA ARG A 67 12.01 -3.89 -3.26
C ARG A 67 11.14 -2.74 -3.70
N TYR A 68 11.70 -1.55 -3.90
CA TYR A 68 10.93 -0.45 -4.47
C TYR A 68 10.55 -0.70 -5.94
N CYS A 69 11.42 -1.32 -6.75
CA CYS A 69 11.05 -1.74 -8.10
C CYS A 69 9.90 -2.75 -8.11
N MET A 70 9.96 -3.78 -7.25
CA MET A 70 8.88 -4.76 -7.11
C MET A 70 7.57 -4.09 -6.63
N LEU A 71 7.67 -3.13 -5.70
CA LEU A 71 6.51 -2.38 -5.24
C LEU A 71 5.85 -1.60 -6.38
N VAL A 72 6.63 -0.92 -7.21
CA VAL A 72 6.12 -0.21 -8.39
C VAL A 72 5.47 -1.17 -9.37
N GLN A 73 6.08 -2.32 -9.65
CA GLN A 73 5.50 -3.33 -10.55
C GLN A 73 4.15 -3.87 -10.04
N SER A 74 4.03 -4.06 -8.72
CA SER A 74 2.83 -4.65 -8.12
C SER A 74 1.70 -3.66 -7.84
N TYR A 75 2.02 -2.41 -7.57
CA TYR A 75 1.07 -1.42 -7.02
C TYR A 75 1.01 -0.10 -7.80
N SER A 76 1.67 0.01 -8.95
CA SER A 76 1.58 1.22 -9.76
C SER A 76 0.19 1.32 -10.42
N LEU A 77 -0.46 2.46 -10.23
CA LEU A 77 -1.73 2.78 -10.87
C LEU A 77 -1.55 3.43 -12.26
N ARG A 78 -0.31 3.53 -12.74
CA ARG A 78 0.03 4.28 -13.97
C ARG A 78 -0.64 3.74 -15.24
N THR A 79 -0.99 2.46 -15.25
CA THR A 79 -1.64 1.79 -16.38
C THR A 79 -3.15 2.04 -16.44
N TYR A 80 -3.75 2.54 -15.35
CA TYR A 80 -5.17 2.81 -15.27
C TYR A 80 -5.51 4.22 -15.73
N SER A 81 -6.70 4.40 -16.27
CA SER A 81 -7.24 5.74 -16.58
C SER A 81 -7.40 6.58 -15.32
N LYS A 82 -7.40 7.91 -15.48
CA LYS A 82 -7.50 8.84 -14.35
C LYS A 82 -8.75 8.59 -13.47
N PRO A 83 -9.94 8.33 -14.03
CA PRO A 83 -11.10 7.97 -13.20
C PRO A 83 -10.85 6.74 -12.33
N VAL A 84 -10.29 5.66 -12.89
CA VAL A 84 -10.01 4.43 -12.14
C VAL A 84 -8.93 4.64 -11.08
N GLN A 85 -7.87 5.41 -11.38
CA GLN A 85 -6.86 5.81 -10.38
C GLN A 85 -7.50 6.53 -9.19
N ASN A 86 -8.36 7.52 -9.46
CA ASN A 86 -9.02 8.30 -8.41
C ASN A 86 -9.92 7.42 -7.54
N ILE A 87 -10.67 6.49 -8.15
CA ILE A 87 -11.55 5.57 -7.45
C ILE A 87 -10.73 4.59 -6.57
N ILE A 88 -9.64 4.04 -7.08
CA ILE A 88 -8.74 3.16 -6.30
C ILE A 88 -8.16 3.91 -5.11
N ASN A 89 -7.71 5.14 -5.31
CA ASN A 89 -7.21 5.98 -4.22
C ASN A 89 -8.32 6.26 -3.18
N TYR A 90 -9.52 6.63 -3.63
CA TYR A 90 -10.66 6.87 -2.74
C TYR A 90 -11.00 5.64 -1.89
N ILE A 91 -11.07 4.44 -2.51
CA ILE A 91 -11.30 3.17 -1.80
C ILE A 91 -10.24 2.96 -0.72
N SER A 92 -8.98 3.18 -1.04
CA SER A 92 -7.85 2.94 -0.13
C SER A 92 -7.87 3.83 1.12
N PHE A 93 -8.40 5.06 1.00
CA PHE A 93 -8.50 5.97 2.13
C PHE A 93 -9.82 5.85 2.91
N ASN A 94 -10.84 5.18 2.35
CA ASN A 94 -12.19 5.19 2.88
C ASN A 94 -12.77 3.79 3.08
N LEU A 95 -11.96 2.80 3.52
CA LEU A 95 -12.38 1.39 3.61
C LEU A 95 -13.61 1.17 4.50
N THR A 96 -13.85 2.05 5.48
CA THR A 96 -15.01 1.99 6.40
C THR A 96 -16.28 2.61 5.84
N ALA A 97 -16.18 3.40 4.75
CA ALA A 97 -17.34 4.06 4.13
C ALA A 97 -18.19 3.09 3.30
N ASP A 98 -19.37 3.58 2.87
CA ASP A 98 -20.14 2.89 1.82
C ASP A 98 -19.40 3.00 0.48
N LEU A 99 -18.83 1.88 0.05
CA LEU A 99 -18.10 1.72 -1.20
C LEU A 99 -18.91 0.91 -2.23
N SER A 100 -20.25 0.94 -2.13
CA SER A 100 -21.13 0.38 -3.15
C SER A 100 -20.94 1.08 -4.51
N LEU A 101 -21.29 0.37 -5.59
CA LEU A 101 -21.23 0.94 -6.93
C LEU A 101 -22.02 2.25 -7.04
N THR A 102 -23.17 2.32 -6.40
CA THR A 102 -24.02 3.51 -6.36
C THR A 102 -23.34 4.67 -5.63
N ALA A 103 -22.79 4.42 -4.43
CA ALA A 103 -22.11 5.44 -3.65
C ALA A 103 -20.91 6.02 -4.40
N ILE A 104 -20.05 5.17 -4.97
CA ILE A 104 -18.87 5.61 -5.73
C ILE A 104 -19.28 6.33 -7.03
N SER A 105 -20.30 5.86 -7.74
CA SER A 105 -20.74 6.55 -8.95
C SER A 105 -21.32 7.95 -8.65
N THR A 106 -21.98 8.12 -7.52
CA THR A 106 -22.47 9.43 -7.05
C THR A 106 -21.29 10.34 -6.68
N GLU A 107 -20.34 9.84 -5.89
CA GLU A 107 -19.16 10.60 -5.45
C GLU A 107 -18.32 11.14 -6.62
N PHE A 108 -18.15 10.34 -7.67
CA PHE A 108 -17.38 10.72 -8.84
C PHE A 108 -18.22 11.28 -10.00
N SER A 109 -19.52 11.48 -9.81
CA SER A 109 -20.46 11.96 -10.83
C SER A 109 -20.39 11.12 -12.13
N LEU A 110 -20.30 9.80 -11.99
CA LEU A 110 -20.21 8.84 -13.09
C LEU A 110 -21.52 8.02 -13.18
N ASN A 111 -21.85 7.59 -14.40
CA ASN A 111 -22.91 6.59 -14.59
C ASN A 111 -22.45 5.22 -14.04
N SER A 112 -23.30 4.54 -13.25
CA SER A 112 -22.95 3.29 -12.59
C SER A 112 -22.62 2.15 -13.59
N SER A 113 -23.31 2.06 -14.72
CA SER A 113 -23.03 1.05 -15.75
C SER A 113 -21.66 1.32 -16.42
N TYR A 114 -21.38 2.58 -16.73
CA TYR A 114 -20.08 2.98 -17.27
C TYR A 114 -18.95 2.68 -16.28
N LEU A 115 -19.11 3.09 -15.02
CA LEU A 115 -18.14 2.81 -13.96
C LEU A 115 -17.87 1.31 -13.81
N SER A 116 -18.91 0.50 -13.69
CA SER A 116 -18.79 -0.96 -13.55
C SER A 116 -18.00 -1.58 -14.69
N THR A 117 -18.33 -1.20 -15.93
CA THR A 117 -17.66 -1.71 -17.14
C THR A 117 -16.21 -1.27 -17.22
N LEU A 118 -15.95 0.04 -17.01
CA LEU A 118 -14.61 0.61 -17.07
C LEU A 118 -13.71 0.00 -16.00
N PHE A 119 -14.18 -0.06 -14.77
CA PHE A 119 -13.40 -0.57 -13.63
C PHE A 119 -13.03 -2.03 -13.84
N LYS A 120 -14.01 -2.88 -14.24
CA LYS A 120 -13.75 -4.29 -14.54
C LYS A 120 -12.80 -4.48 -15.73
N LYS A 121 -12.96 -3.67 -16.78
CA LYS A 121 -12.08 -3.74 -17.96
C LYS A 121 -10.62 -3.45 -17.61
N GLU A 122 -10.38 -2.44 -16.78
CA GLU A 122 -9.03 -1.99 -16.46
C GLU A 122 -8.39 -2.79 -15.31
N THR A 123 -9.16 -3.14 -14.26
CA THR A 123 -8.61 -3.85 -13.08
C THR A 123 -8.73 -5.37 -13.15
N GLY A 124 -9.47 -5.90 -14.13
CA GLY A 124 -9.73 -7.34 -14.28
C GLY A 124 -10.77 -7.89 -13.29
N THR A 125 -11.26 -7.09 -12.33
CA THR A 125 -12.20 -7.53 -11.29
C THR A 125 -13.35 -6.54 -11.11
N THR A 126 -14.45 -7.01 -10.49
CA THR A 126 -15.56 -6.09 -10.17
C THR A 126 -15.19 -5.15 -9.03
N LEU A 127 -15.83 -3.96 -8.99
CA LEU A 127 -15.62 -3.00 -7.92
C LEU A 127 -15.85 -3.62 -6.53
N THR A 128 -16.93 -4.37 -6.36
CA THR A 128 -17.26 -5.06 -5.10
C THR A 128 -16.16 -6.05 -4.68
N ASN A 129 -15.68 -6.87 -5.61
CA ASN A 129 -14.60 -7.81 -5.29
C ASN A 129 -13.29 -7.09 -4.97
N TYR A 130 -12.99 -5.99 -5.66
CA TYR A 130 -11.83 -5.16 -5.38
C TYR A 130 -11.89 -4.56 -3.97
N VAL A 131 -13.03 -3.95 -3.60
CA VAL A 131 -13.25 -3.40 -2.25
C VAL A 131 -13.11 -4.48 -1.19
N ASN A 132 -13.76 -5.63 -1.40
CA ASN A 132 -13.67 -6.76 -0.47
C ASN A 132 -12.24 -7.26 -0.30
N GLY A 133 -11.48 -7.38 -1.39
CA GLY A 133 -10.06 -7.74 -1.34
C GLY A 133 -9.25 -6.75 -0.50
N LYS A 134 -9.46 -5.45 -0.70
CA LYS A 134 -8.76 -4.40 0.09
C LYS A 134 -9.14 -4.42 1.57
N ARG A 135 -10.40 -4.68 1.89
CA ARG A 135 -10.85 -4.87 3.28
C ARG A 135 -10.20 -6.09 3.93
N MET A 136 -10.03 -7.18 3.19
CA MET A 136 -9.35 -8.39 3.70
C MET A 136 -7.85 -8.19 3.85
N GLU A 137 -7.18 -7.49 2.93
CA GLU A 137 -5.77 -7.09 3.09
C GLU A 137 -5.59 -6.28 4.39
N HIS A 138 -6.48 -5.33 4.65
CA HIS A 138 -6.46 -4.53 5.88
C HIS A 138 -6.74 -5.36 7.13
N ALA A 139 -7.68 -6.32 7.07
CA ALA A 139 -7.96 -7.25 8.16
C ALA A 139 -6.74 -8.11 8.53
N ILE A 140 -6.05 -8.65 7.53
CA ILE A 140 -4.80 -9.42 7.74
C ILE A 140 -3.73 -8.54 8.40
N TYR A 141 -3.60 -7.29 7.98
CA TYR A 141 -2.69 -6.34 8.62
C TYR A 141 -3.03 -6.13 10.10
N LEU A 142 -4.29 -5.85 10.44
CA LEU A 142 -4.74 -5.64 11.82
C LEU A 142 -4.56 -6.89 12.69
N LEU A 143 -4.87 -8.08 12.18
CA LEU A 143 -4.65 -9.35 12.88
C LEU A 143 -3.18 -9.58 13.24
N ASN A 144 -2.25 -9.17 12.37
CA ASN A 144 -0.82 -9.36 12.59
C ASN A 144 -0.15 -8.25 13.42
N THR A 145 -0.81 -7.11 13.60
CA THR A 145 -0.18 -5.92 14.22
C THR A 145 -0.89 -5.43 15.47
N THR A 146 -2.07 -5.98 15.80
CA THR A 146 -2.87 -5.55 16.95
C THR A 146 -3.40 -6.75 17.72
N MET A 147 -3.91 -6.51 18.94
CA MET A 147 -4.64 -7.48 19.76
C MET A 147 -6.15 -7.22 19.77
N LEU A 148 -6.67 -6.58 18.71
CA LEU A 148 -8.08 -6.24 18.63
C LEU A 148 -8.95 -7.50 18.47
N PRO A 149 -10.14 -7.55 19.08
CA PRO A 149 -11.12 -8.59 18.84
C PRO A 149 -11.55 -8.62 17.36
N ILE A 150 -11.93 -9.78 16.85
CA ILE A 150 -12.38 -9.94 15.44
C ILE A 150 -13.55 -9.00 15.10
N GLN A 151 -14.44 -8.73 16.04
CA GLN A 151 -15.55 -7.82 15.86
C GLN A 151 -15.08 -6.40 15.54
N ASP A 152 -14.09 -5.90 16.29
CA ASP A 152 -13.53 -4.56 16.08
C ASP A 152 -12.74 -4.49 14.79
N ILE A 153 -12.02 -5.55 14.44
CA ILE A 153 -11.32 -5.65 13.14
C ILE A 153 -12.32 -5.59 11.98
N ALA A 154 -13.44 -6.32 12.06
CA ALA A 154 -14.47 -6.28 11.03
C ALA A 154 -15.03 -4.86 10.83
N VAL A 155 -15.33 -4.15 11.93
CA VAL A 155 -15.80 -2.76 11.91
C VAL A 155 -14.74 -1.83 11.31
N GLN A 156 -13.47 -1.97 11.69
CA GLN A 156 -12.37 -1.18 11.12
C GLN A 156 -12.12 -1.46 9.63
N CYS A 157 -12.56 -2.62 9.15
CA CYS A 157 -12.57 -2.94 7.73
C CYS A 157 -13.86 -2.50 7.00
N GLY A 158 -14.77 -1.81 7.69
CA GLY A 158 -16.06 -1.38 7.12
C GLY A 158 -17.07 -2.50 6.92
N ILE A 159 -17.01 -3.55 7.73
CA ILE A 159 -17.96 -4.68 7.70
C ILE A 159 -18.59 -4.84 9.08
N ASN A 160 -19.85 -4.45 9.21
CA ASN A 160 -20.56 -4.50 10.49
C ASN A 160 -21.06 -5.91 10.85
N ASP A 161 -21.30 -6.78 9.86
CA ASP A 161 -21.71 -8.16 10.09
C ASP A 161 -20.49 -9.09 10.17
N VAL A 162 -20.17 -9.55 11.38
CA VAL A 162 -19.03 -10.44 11.68
C VAL A 162 -19.19 -11.81 11.00
N ASN A 163 -20.41 -12.29 10.80
CA ASN A 163 -20.64 -13.56 10.08
C ASN A 163 -20.30 -13.40 8.59
N TYR A 164 -20.70 -12.28 8.00
CA TYR A 164 -20.31 -11.94 6.62
C TYR A 164 -18.81 -11.74 6.50
N PHE A 165 -18.19 -11.00 7.44
CA PHE A 165 -16.73 -10.84 7.51
C PHE A 165 -16.02 -12.18 7.54
N THR A 166 -16.43 -13.09 8.44
CA THR A 166 -15.81 -14.43 8.58
C THR A 166 -15.95 -15.26 7.30
N LYS A 167 -17.12 -15.22 6.66
CA LYS A 167 -17.33 -15.92 5.36
C LYS A 167 -16.42 -15.34 4.26
N LEU A 168 -16.25 -14.03 4.23
CA LEU A 168 -15.41 -13.34 3.25
C LEU A 168 -13.94 -13.67 3.49
N PHE A 169 -13.49 -13.62 4.76
CA PHE A 169 -12.11 -13.91 5.15
C PHE A 169 -11.69 -15.35 4.84
N LYS A 170 -12.59 -16.33 4.98
CA LYS A 170 -12.32 -17.73 4.64
C LYS A 170 -12.18 -18.01 3.12
N LYS A 171 -12.60 -17.06 2.28
CA LYS A 171 -12.51 -17.18 0.80
C LYS A 171 -11.24 -16.52 0.24
N THR A 172 -10.51 -15.76 1.08
CA THR A 172 -9.27 -15.08 0.74
C THR A 172 -8.07 -15.97 1.00
#